data_c9631e2eb89c8f52be70eee41717dde0
#
_entry.id   c9631e2eb89c8f52be70eee41717dde0
#
_cell.length_a   1.000
_cell.length_b   1.000
_cell.length_c   1.000
_cell.angle_alpha   90.00
_cell.angle_beta   90.00
_cell.angle_gamma   90.00
#
_symmetry.space_group_name_H-M   'P 1'
#
loop_
_entity.id
_entity.type
_entity.pdbx_description
1 polymer ?
#
loop_
_entity_poly.entity_id
_entity_poly.type
_entity_poly.pdbx_seq_one_letter_code
_entity_poly.pdbx_strand_id
1 'polypeptide(L)'
;MSKQKMSAGKKKNNAGNSVSVVRQAKHGGILTILFAILSFFWVSPILVVLLNSFKRKAYIFKNPFGLSNVPLSSGFEKWAHGLSKTFVGGLNYANALKKTNFFRCFGYSFFITIISVVLIVVCCSMCAWYITRVQTAGTKLIYLLCMFSMIVPFQMVMFTLSKLANILHLATPMGICIVYLGFGAGLAVFMFTGFVKSIPLEIEEAAMIDGCTPPQTFFRVIIPIMKPTLITIAILDAMWIWNDYLLPSLVLNVNKYKTIPIAVQYLKQSHGQIDWGAMMAVLVLAIVPIVIFYIAAQKYIIEGVMAGAVKG
;
A
#
# COMPACT_ATOMS: atom_id res chain seq x y z
N MET A 1 -60.81 46.21 28.18
CA MET A 1 -59.72 46.51 29.11
C MET A 1 -59.01 45.20 29.48
N SER A 2 -57.85 44.96 29.05
CA SER A 2 -56.79 44.28 29.72
C SER A 2 -55.60 44.08 28.72
N LYS A 3 -54.46 44.68 29.01
CA LYS A 3 -53.24 44.65 28.22
C LYS A 3 -52.54 43.33 28.48
N GLN A 4 -52.37 42.47 27.46
CA GLN A 4 -51.39 41.39 27.50
C GLN A 4 -50.11 41.82 26.83
N LYS A 5 -49.05 41.95 27.64
CA LYS A 5 -47.67 42.17 27.23
C LYS A 5 -47.12 40.93 26.50
N MET A 6 -46.77 41.05 25.23
CA MET A 6 -45.98 40.08 24.52
C MET A 6 -44.51 40.18 24.99
N SER A 7 -44.06 39.16 25.71
CA SER A 7 -42.66 38.92 26.04
C SER A 7 -41.96 38.24 24.86
N ALA A 8 -41.11 38.97 24.17
CA ALA A 8 -40.24 38.42 23.15
C ALA A 8 -39.07 37.63 23.80
N GLY A 9 -39.23 36.32 23.89
CA GLY A 9 -38.18 35.42 24.32
C GLY A 9 -37.11 35.28 23.26
N LYS A 10 -35.92 35.81 23.50
CA LYS A 10 -34.71 35.55 22.73
C LYS A 10 -34.41 34.04 22.72
N LYS A 11 -34.66 33.34 21.61
CA LYS A 11 -34.07 32.02 21.33
C LYS A 11 -32.59 32.21 21.11
N LYS A 12 -31.75 31.90 22.11
CA LYS A 12 -30.33 31.68 21.96
C LYS A 12 -30.14 30.43 21.07
N ASN A 13 -29.58 30.64 19.90
CA ASN A 13 -29.03 29.58 19.05
C ASN A 13 -27.86 28.88 19.81
N ASN A 14 -28.11 27.74 20.41
CA ASN A 14 -27.11 26.79 20.80
C ASN A 14 -26.86 25.83 19.61
N ALA A 15 -26.22 26.35 18.56
CA ALA A 15 -25.59 25.53 17.56
C ALA A 15 -24.14 25.27 18.03
N GLY A 16 -23.82 24.04 18.25
CA GLY A 16 -22.42 23.60 18.36
C GLY A 16 -22.00 23.19 19.76
N ASN A 17 -22.23 21.95 20.07
CA ASN A 17 -21.27 21.05 20.73
C ASN A 17 -21.92 19.67 20.78
N SER A 18 -21.90 18.95 19.65
CA SER A 18 -21.95 17.50 19.68
C SER A 18 -20.58 17.02 20.17
N VAL A 19 -20.35 17.16 21.47
CA VAL A 19 -19.32 16.39 22.15
C VAL A 19 -19.76 14.94 21.99
N SER A 20 -19.09 14.22 21.11
CA SER A 20 -19.14 12.78 21.07
C SER A 20 -18.76 12.29 22.48
N VAL A 21 -19.75 11.90 23.26
CA VAL A 21 -19.55 11.19 24.52
C VAL A 21 -18.93 9.84 24.14
N VAL A 22 -17.60 9.83 23.99
CA VAL A 22 -16.82 8.60 23.96
C VAL A 22 -17.08 7.94 25.33
N ARG A 23 -17.99 6.97 25.34
CA ARG A 23 -18.24 6.13 26.49
C ARG A 23 -16.88 5.50 26.85
N GLN A 24 -16.21 6.04 27.89
CA GLN A 24 -14.99 5.43 28.39
C GLN A 24 -15.35 4.02 28.80
N ALA A 25 -14.86 3.04 28.05
CA ALA A 25 -15.04 1.65 28.39
C ALA A 25 -14.45 1.43 29.78
N LYS A 26 -15.18 0.74 30.67
CA LYS A 26 -14.83 0.46 32.08
C LYS A 26 -13.42 -0.12 32.27
N HIS A 27 -12.77 -0.56 31.18
CA HIS A 27 -11.42 -1.11 31.12
C HIS A 27 -10.54 -0.44 30.06
N GLY A 28 -10.84 0.79 29.66
CA GLY A 28 -10.12 1.49 28.58
C GLY A 28 -8.60 1.58 28.79
N GLY A 29 -8.15 1.82 30.02
CA GLY A 29 -6.72 1.88 30.34
C GLY A 29 -6.00 0.53 30.17
N ILE A 30 -6.62 -0.58 30.59
CA ILE A 30 -6.03 -1.93 30.42
C ILE A 30 -5.93 -2.30 28.97
N LEU A 31 -6.98 -2.04 28.19
CA LEU A 31 -6.98 -2.29 26.72
C LEU A 31 -5.92 -1.44 26.01
N THR A 32 -5.77 -0.18 26.39
CA THR A 32 -4.74 0.70 25.82
C THR A 32 -3.34 0.17 26.09
N ILE A 33 -3.03 -0.27 27.31
CA ILE A 33 -1.74 -0.87 27.66
C ILE A 33 -1.52 -2.17 26.88
N LEU A 34 -2.53 -3.04 26.80
CA LEU A 34 -2.45 -4.29 26.03
C LEU A 34 -2.13 -4.01 24.54
N PHE A 35 -2.89 -3.09 23.92
CA PHE A 35 -2.64 -2.74 22.51
C PHE A 35 -1.29 -2.03 22.32
N ALA A 36 -0.83 -1.22 23.26
CA ALA A 36 0.50 -0.62 23.19
C ALA A 36 1.62 -1.67 23.22
N ILE A 37 1.51 -2.67 24.09
CA ILE A 37 2.45 -3.80 24.17
C ILE A 37 2.43 -4.60 22.86
N LEU A 38 1.25 -4.95 22.36
CA LEU A 38 1.11 -5.67 21.08
C LEU A 38 1.70 -4.85 19.92
N SER A 39 1.41 -3.55 19.86
CA SER A 39 1.95 -2.65 18.81
C SER A 39 3.47 -2.58 18.87
N PHE A 40 4.06 -2.48 20.07
CA PHE A 40 5.51 -2.51 20.24
C PHE A 40 6.11 -3.84 19.74
N PHE A 41 5.47 -4.95 20.05
CA PHE A 41 5.91 -6.27 19.59
C PHE A 41 5.86 -6.39 18.07
N TRP A 42 4.82 -5.84 17.42
CA TRP A 42 4.68 -5.85 15.96
C TRP A 42 5.66 -4.92 15.25
N VAL A 43 6.04 -3.80 15.87
CA VAL A 43 7.03 -2.85 15.30
C VAL A 43 8.47 -3.31 15.58
N SER A 44 8.68 -4.15 16.59
CA SER A 44 10.03 -4.55 17.03
C SER A 44 10.92 -5.15 15.93
N PRO A 45 10.44 -5.95 14.96
CA PRO A 45 11.29 -6.44 13.87
C PRO A 45 11.86 -5.33 13.01
N ILE A 46 11.07 -4.26 12.77
CA ILE A 46 11.53 -3.09 12.00
C ILE A 46 12.63 -2.36 12.77
N LEU A 47 12.46 -2.19 14.09
CA LEU A 47 13.48 -1.58 14.95
C LEU A 47 14.77 -2.41 14.99
N VAL A 48 14.65 -3.74 14.99
CA VAL A 48 15.81 -4.65 14.92
C VAL A 48 16.53 -4.51 13.59
N VAL A 49 15.82 -4.45 12.45
CA VAL A 49 16.43 -4.21 11.15
C VAL A 49 17.12 -2.85 11.11
N LEU A 50 16.47 -1.79 11.60
CA LEU A 50 17.03 -0.44 11.69
C LEU A 50 18.31 -0.43 12.54
N LEU A 51 18.30 -1.04 13.73
CA LEU A 51 19.47 -1.14 14.59
C LEU A 51 20.63 -1.88 13.89
N ASN A 52 20.34 -3.01 13.26
CA ASN A 52 21.34 -3.84 12.60
C ASN A 52 21.87 -3.22 11.29
N SER A 53 21.14 -2.29 10.66
CA SER A 53 21.62 -1.58 9.46
C SER A 53 22.85 -0.73 9.72
N PHE A 54 23.12 -0.34 10.97
CA PHE A 54 24.30 0.42 11.38
C PHE A 54 25.42 -0.44 11.93
N LYS A 55 25.23 -1.76 12.12
CA LYS A 55 26.23 -2.66 12.72
C LYS A 55 27.18 -3.28 11.71
N ARG A 56 28.37 -3.64 12.17
CA ARG A 56 29.28 -4.52 11.42
C ARG A 56 28.70 -5.92 11.30
N LYS A 57 28.92 -6.59 10.17
CA LYS A 57 28.43 -7.95 9.87
C LYS A 57 28.61 -8.93 11.03
N ALA A 58 29.78 -8.92 11.70
CA ALA A 58 30.08 -9.83 12.79
C ALA A 58 29.13 -9.67 14.01
N TYR A 59 28.63 -8.49 14.25
CA TYR A 59 27.77 -8.19 15.40
C TYR A 59 26.29 -8.31 15.11
N ILE A 60 25.88 -8.32 13.85
CA ILE A 60 24.51 -8.60 13.43
C ILE A 60 24.08 -9.98 13.94
N PHE A 61 24.97 -10.99 13.85
CA PHE A 61 24.67 -12.36 14.28
C PHE A 61 24.98 -12.60 15.76
N LYS A 62 26.04 -11.99 16.30
CA LYS A 62 26.44 -12.21 17.70
C LYS A 62 25.50 -11.55 18.70
N ASN A 63 24.99 -10.38 18.39
CA ASN A 63 24.11 -9.63 19.26
C ASN A 63 23.11 -8.79 18.45
N PRO A 64 22.06 -9.40 17.86
CA PRO A 64 21.13 -8.70 16.99
C PRO A 64 20.30 -7.64 17.73
N PHE A 65 20.03 -7.82 19.02
CA PHE A 65 19.17 -6.94 19.81
C PHE A 65 19.94 -5.90 20.64
N GLY A 66 21.21 -6.15 20.97
CA GLY A 66 21.99 -5.27 21.83
C GLY A 66 22.67 -4.12 21.07
N LEU A 67 22.90 -3.01 21.74
CA LEU A 67 23.60 -1.86 21.19
C LEU A 67 25.11 -2.06 21.17
N SER A 68 25.68 -2.71 22.19
CA SER A 68 27.12 -2.97 22.33
C SER A 68 27.39 -4.46 22.41
N ASN A 69 28.57 -4.87 21.94
CA ASN A 69 29.07 -6.24 22.11
C ASN A 69 29.59 -6.53 23.52
N VAL A 70 29.68 -5.53 24.38
CA VAL A 70 30.07 -5.64 25.78
C VAL A 70 28.86 -5.34 26.66
N PRO A 71 28.56 -6.16 27.67
CA PRO A 71 27.43 -5.92 28.57
C PRO A 71 27.70 -4.70 29.44
N LEU A 72 26.65 -3.95 29.78
CA LEU A 72 26.74 -2.73 30.61
C LEU A 72 27.28 -3.02 32.01
N SER A 73 27.09 -4.25 32.49
CA SER A 73 27.64 -4.73 33.78
C SER A 73 29.18 -4.71 33.85
N SER A 74 29.88 -4.63 32.71
CA SER A 74 31.34 -4.57 32.65
C SER A 74 31.91 -3.15 32.84
N GLY A 75 31.05 -2.15 33.09
CA GLY A 75 31.39 -0.74 33.24
C GLY A 75 31.08 0.08 31.97
N PHE A 76 30.68 1.34 32.20
CA PHE A 76 30.21 2.23 31.14
C PHE A 76 31.28 2.50 30.06
N GLU A 77 32.56 2.69 30.44
CA GLU A 77 33.64 2.93 29.47
C GLU A 77 33.86 1.75 28.53
N LYS A 78 33.87 0.51 29.06
CA LYS A 78 34.00 -0.70 28.26
C LYS A 78 32.80 -0.89 27.34
N TRP A 79 31.61 -0.59 27.85
CA TRP A 79 30.37 -0.63 27.06
C TRP A 79 30.39 0.40 25.92
N ALA A 80 30.81 1.64 26.18
CA ALA A 80 30.92 2.71 25.18
C ALA A 80 31.98 2.38 24.11
N HIS A 81 33.12 1.81 24.52
CA HIS A 81 34.12 1.30 23.58
C HIS A 81 33.59 0.14 22.75
N GLY A 82 32.81 -0.77 23.35
CA GLY A 82 32.11 -1.84 22.65
C GLY A 82 31.11 -1.30 21.62
N LEU A 83 30.41 -0.22 21.93
CA LEU A 83 29.48 0.47 21.03
C LEU A 83 30.20 0.95 19.75
N SER A 84 31.32 1.67 19.92
CA SER A 84 32.10 2.18 18.77
C SER A 84 32.65 1.08 17.87
N LYS A 85 32.98 -0.09 18.42
CA LYS A 85 33.38 -1.28 17.65
C LYS A 85 32.21 -1.95 16.93
N THR A 86 31.01 -1.89 17.49
CA THR A 86 29.83 -2.54 16.96
C THR A 86 29.28 -1.82 15.73
N PHE A 87 29.30 -0.49 15.76
CA PHE A 87 28.71 0.33 14.70
C PHE A 87 29.73 0.76 13.65
N VAL A 88 29.26 0.91 12.40
CA VAL A 88 30.02 1.40 11.24
C VAL A 88 29.47 2.70 10.68
N GLY A 89 28.55 3.35 11.38
CA GLY A 89 27.87 4.54 10.86
C GLY A 89 27.16 4.29 9.54
N GLY A 90 27.33 5.22 8.59
CA GLY A 90 26.69 5.15 7.28
C GLY A 90 27.30 4.20 6.24
N LEU A 91 28.37 3.45 6.58
CA LEU A 91 29.08 2.62 5.60
C LEU A 91 28.18 1.55 4.95
N ASN A 92 27.30 0.93 5.73
CA ASN A 92 26.36 -0.06 5.21
C ASN A 92 25.38 0.57 4.20
N TYR A 93 24.94 1.81 4.44
CA TYR A 93 24.08 2.55 3.52
C TYR A 93 24.82 2.93 2.24
N ALA A 94 26.06 3.40 2.33
CA ALA A 94 26.88 3.70 1.15
C ALA A 94 27.10 2.44 0.30
N ASN A 95 27.40 1.31 0.93
CA ASN A 95 27.54 0.01 0.26
C ASN A 95 26.21 -0.45 -0.35
N ALA A 96 25.11 -0.29 0.36
CA ALA A 96 23.76 -0.60 -0.11
C ALA A 96 23.43 0.18 -1.38
N LEU A 97 23.55 1.50 -1.35
CA LEU A 97 23.27 2.38 -2.49
C LEU A 97 24.11 2.03 -3.71
N LYS A 98 25.42 1.77 -3.53
CA LYS A 98 26.34 1.47 -4.60
C LYS A 98 26.11 0.07 -5.20
N LYS A 99 26.02 -0.98 -4.34
CA LYS A 99 25.92 -2.38 -4.78
C LYS A 99 24.59 -2.70 -5.45
N THR A 100 23.51 -2.06 -5.02
CA THR A 100 22.18 -2.28 -5.61
C THR A 100 21.84 -1.34 -6.76
N ASN A 101 22.64 -0.30 -7.01
CA ASN A 101 22.22 0.82 -7.84
C ASN A 101 20.82 1.36 -7.39
N PHE A 102 20.70 1.60 -6.09
CA PHE A 102 19.42 1.80 -5.40
C PHE A 102 18.48 2.79 -6.13
N PHE A 103 18.98 3.95 -6.52
CA PHE A 103 18.16 4.97 -7.18
C PHE A 103 17.56 4.49 -8.51
N ARG A 104 18.28 3.65 -9.27
CA ARG A 104 17.76 3.04 -10.48
C ARG A 104 16.67 2.02 -10.18
N CYS A 105 16.90 1.16 -9.18
CA CYS A 105 15.90 0.19 -8.74
C CYS A 105 14.65 0.87 -8.16
N PHE A 106 14.86 1.95 -7.39
CA PHE A 106 13.79 2.81 -6.90
C PHE A 106 12.96 3.40 -8.03
N GLY A 107 13.63 3.97 -9.05
CA GLY A 107 12.96 4.52 -10.22
C GLY A 107 12.10 3.50 -10.95
N TYR A 108 12.59 2.27 -11.14
CA TYR A 108 11.79 1.20 -11.74
C TYR A 108 10.62 0.76 -10.84
N SER A 109 10.84 0.56 -9.54
CA SER A 109 9.74 0.23 -8.62
C SER A 109 8.67 1.31 -8.61
N PHE A 110 9.08 2.57 -8.51
CA PHE A 110 8.17 3.72 -8.51
C PHE A 110 7.37 3.84 -9.82
N PHE A 111 8.06 3.75 -10.96
CA PHE A 111 7.44 3.80 -12.28
C PHE A 111 6.42 2.68 -12.47
N ILE A 112 6.82 1.43 -12.19
CA ILE A 112 5.95 0.26 -12.34
C ILE A 112 4.73 0.40 -11.42
N THR A 113 4.93 0.78 -10.16
CA THR A 113 3.82 0.95 -9.21
C THR A 113 2.84 2.01 -9.67
N ILE A 114 3.31 3.21 -10.00
CA ILE A 114 2.42 4.32 -10.40
C ILE A 114 1.66 3.99 -11.69
N ILE A 115 2.36 3.52 -12.73
CA ILE A 115 1.70 3.22 -14.01
C ILE A 115 0.71 2.08 -13.88
N SER A 116 1.08 1.00 -13.17
CA SER A 116 0.16 -0.13 -12.95
C SER A 116 -1.09 0.30 -12.18
N VAL A 117 -0.93 1.06 -11.09
CA VAL A 117 -2.07 1.55 -10.28
C VAL A 117 -2.99 2.43 -11.13
N VAL A 118 -2.44 3.37 -11.91
CA VAL A 118 -3.25 4.23 -12.79
C VAL A 118 -4.00 3.39 -13.82
N LEU A 119 -3.35 2.41 -14.45
CA LEU A 119 -4.01 1.51 -15.40
C LEU A 119 -5.12 0.69 -14.74
N ILE A 120 -4.85 0.10 -13.58
CA ILE A 120 -5.85 -0.69 -12.84
C ILE A 120 -7.04 0.19 -12.47
N VAL A 121 -6.80 1.34 -11.84
CA VAL A 121 -7.87 2.24 -11.37
C VAL A 121 -8.73 2.74 -12.54
N VAL A 122 -8.11 3.18 -13.63
CA VAL A 122 -8.87 3.72 -14.77
C VAL A 122 -9.60 2.61 -15.53
N CYS A 123 -8.88 1.57 -15.96
CA CYS A 123 -9.48 0.52 -16.79
C CYS A 123 -10.53 -0.29 -16.02
N CYS A 124 -10.25 -0.64 -14.75
CA CYS A 124 -11.17 -1.45 -13.97
C CYS A 124 -12.40 -0.66 -13.50
N SER A 125 -12.29 0.64 -13.21
CA SER A 125 -13.46 1.47 -12.89
C SER A 125 -14.38 1.65 -14.10
N MET A 126 -13.82 1.88 -15.29
CA MET A 126 -14.60 1.91 -16.56
C MET A 126 -15.29 0.58 -16.83
N CYS A 127 -14.54 -0.52 -16.68
CA CYS A 127 -15.08 -1.87 -16.87
C CYS A 127 -16.22 -2.15 -15.88
N ALA A 128 -16.03 -1.83 -14.60
CA ALA A 128 -17.03 -2.04 -13.55
C ALA A 128 -18.29 -1.22 -13.78
N TRP A 129 -18.15 0.04 -14.20
CA TRP A 129 -19.28 0.89 -14.56
C TRP A 129 -20.06 0.29 -15.73
N TYR A 130 -19.37 -0.08 -16.83
CA TYR A 130 -20.00 -0.70 -17.99
C TYR A 130 -20.72 -2.01 -17.64
N ILE A 131 -20.05 -2.92 -16.93
CA ILE A 131 -20.65 -4.19 -16.49
C ILE A 131 -21.91 -3.98 -15.64
N THR A 132 -21.92 -2.95 -14.80
CA THR A 132 -23.03 -2.68 -13.89
C THR A 132 -24.24 -2.12 -14.64
N ARG A 133 -24.00 -1.26 -15.63
CA ARG A 133 -25.09 -0.58 -16.38
C ARG A 133 -25.58 -1.39 -17.59
N VAL A 134 -24.70 -2.13 -18.23
CA VAL A 134 -25.03 -2.95 -19.41
C VAL A 134 -25.10 -4.40 -18.98
N GLN A 135 -26.30 -4.90 -18.70
CA GLN A 135 -26.52 -6.27 -18.22
C GLN A 135 -26.78 -7.24 -19.37
N THR A 136 -25.72 -7.73 -20.01
CA THR A 136 -25.77 -8.75 -21.06
C THR A 136 -25.08 -10.04 -20.63
N ALA A 137 -25.23 -11.13 -21.39
CA ALA A 137 -24.48 -12.36 -21.16
C ALA A 137 -22.95 -12.13 -21.27
N GLY A 138 -22.52 -11.26 -22.19
CA GLY A 138 -21.11 -10.90 -22.35
C GLY A 138 -20.53 -10.16 -21.14
N THR A 139 -21.25 -9.16 -20.57
CA THR A 139 -20.77 -8.44 -19.39
C THR A 139 -20.76 -9.32 -18.15
N LYS A 140 -21.71 -10.26 -18.01
CA LYS A 140 -21.68 -11.28 -16.95
C LYS A 140 -20.46 -12.20 -17.08
N LEU A 141 -20.11 -12.62 -18.31
CA LEU A 141 -18.91 -13.40 -18.56
C LEU A 141 -17.64 -12.64 -18.21
N ILE A 142 -17.52 -11.37 -18.62
CA ILE A 142 -16.37 -10.51 -18.27
C ILE A 142 -16.24 -10.39 -16.76
N TYR A 143 -17.33 -10.14 -16.05
CA TYR A 143 -17.33 -10.09 -14.58
C TYR A 143 -16.84 -11.40 -13.97
N LEU A 144 -17.35 -12.54 -14.47
CA LEU A 144 -16.94 -13.86 -13.99
C LEU A 144 -15.45 -14.13 -14.23
N LEU A 145 -14.91 -13.74 -15.39
CA LEU A 145 -13.49 -13.88 -15.72
C LEU A 145 -12.61 -13.00 -14.79
N CYS A 146 -13.04 -11.77 -14.50
CA CYS A 146 -12.36 -10.93 -13.51
C CYS A 146 -12.37 -11.59 -12.11
N MET A 147 -13.51 -12.13 -11.67
CA MET A 147 -13.59 -12.84 -10.39
C MET A 147 -12.72 -14.08 -10.35
N PHE A 148 -12.66 -14.83 -11.47
CA PHE A 148 -11.84 -16.01 -11.58
C PHE A 148 -10.35 -15.69 -11.42
N SER A 149 -9.87 -14.55 -11.94
CA SER A 149 -8.48 -14.12 -11.77
C SER A 149 -8.09 -13.88 -10.31
N MET A 150 -9.05 -13.55 -9.44
CA MET A 150 -8.82 -13.36 -8.00
C MET A 150 -8.74 -14.70 -7.24
N ILE A 151 -9.42 -15.73 -7.73
CA ILE A 151 -9.50 -17.05 -7.09
C ILE A 151 -8.27 -17.90 -7.41
N VAL A 152 -7.74 -17.79 -8.63
CA VAL A 152 -6.60 -18.60 -9.09
C VAL A 152 -5.31 -18.15 -8.40
N PRO A 153 -4.64 -19.02 -7.61
CA PRO A 153 -3.36 -18.67 -7.00
C PRO A 153 -2.30 -18.36 -8.07
N PHE A 154 -1.58 -17.26 -7.90
CA PHE A 154 -0.52 -16.84 -8.83
C PHE A 154 0.50 -17.95 -9.10
N GLN A 155 0.86 -18.74 -8.09
CA GLN A 155 1.85 -19.82 -8.17
C GLN A 155 1.46 -20.91 -9.18
N MET A 156 0.17 -21.13 -9.43
CA MET A 156 -0.30 -22.11 -10.42
C MET A 156 -0.06 -21.67 -11.86
N VAL A 157 -0.05 -20.37 -12.12
CA VAL A 157 0.05 -19.81 -13.48
C VAL A 157 1.41 -19.16 -13.77
N MET A 158 2.28 -19.01 -12.80
CA MET A 158 3.49 -18.18 -12.86
C MET A 158 4.45 -18.56 -14.00
N PHE A 159 4.68 -19.87 -14.27
CA PHE A 159 5.59 -20.29 -15.33
C PHE A 159 4.98 -20.10 -16.73
N THR A 160 3.69 -20.42 -16.89
CA THR A 160 2.96 -20.19 -18.14
C THR A 160 2.88 -18.69 -18.43
N LEU A 161 2.61 -17.88 -17.41
CA LEU A 161 2.60 -16.43 -17.51
C LEU A 161 3.98 -15.88 -17.93
N SER A 162 5.06 -16.34 -17.31
CA SER A 162 6.42 -15.91 -17.67
C SER A 162 6.73 -16.21 -19.12
N LYS A 163 6.37 -17.43 -19.60
CA LYS A 163 6.54 -17.81 -21.00
C LYS A 163 5.71 -16.91 -21.93
N LEU A 164 4.44 -16.67 -21.61
CA LEU A 164 3.57 -15.81 -22.37
C LEU A 164 4.07 -14.37 -22.43
N ALA A 165 4.48 -13.82 -21.28
CA ALA A 165 5.04 -12.46 -21.18
C ALA A 165 6.31 -12.30 -22.05
N ASN A 166 7.16 -13.32 -22.13
CA ASN A 166 8.33 -13.33 -23.01
C ASN A 166 7.92 -13.37 -24.50
N ILE A 167 6.95 -14.21 -24.87
CA ILE A 167 6.43 -14.28 -26.26
C ILE A 167 5.84 -12.95 -26.70
N LEU A 168 5.12 -12.28 -25.79
CA LEU A 168 4.47 -10.99 -26.05
C LEU A 168 5.43 -9.78 -25.84
N HIS A 169 6.72 -10.01 -25.62
CA HIS A 169 7.74 -8.98 -25.38
C HIS A 169 7.41 -8.04 -24.20
N LEU A 170 6.72 -8.54 -23.17
CA LEU A 170 6.33 -7.78 -21.97
C LEU A 170 7.42 -7.75 -20.89
N ALA A 171 8.63 -8.25 -21.14
CA ALA A 171 9.74 -8.32 -20.19
C ALA A 171 10.40 -6.93 -19.91
N THR A 172 9.62 -5.86 -19.96
CA THR A 172 10.02 -4.46 -19.77
C THR A 172 9.22 -3.79 -18.67
N PRO A 173 9.71 -2.66 -18.10
CA PRO A 173 8.95 -1.92 -17.07
C PRO A 173 7.55 -1.46 -17.50
N MET A 174 7.35 -1.19 -18.81
CA MET A 174 6.01 -0.85 -19.32
C MET A 174 5.16 -2.11 -19.55
N GLY A 175 5.77 -3.17 -20.06
CA GLY A 175 5.07 -4.43 -20.33
C GLY A 175 4.53 -5.11 -19.07
N ILE A 176 5.29 -5.10 -17.96
CA ILE A 176 4.83 -5.67 -16.70
C ILE A 176 3.61 -4.94 -16.12
N CYS A 177 3.42 -3.65 -16.43
CA CYS A 177 2.23 -2.90 -15.99
C CYS A 177 0.94 -3.49 -16.58
N ILE A 178 1.01 -4.03 -17.81
CA ILE A 178 -0.13 -4.74 -18.44
C ILE A 178 -0.39 -6.05 -17.73
N VAL A 179 0.66 -6.75 -17.28
CA VAL A 179 0.52 -8.00 -16.52
C VAL A 179 -0.12 -7.70 -15.15
N TYR A 180 0.31 -6.64 -14.47
CA TYR A 180 -0.31 -6.21 -13.22
C TYR A 180 -1.78 -5.81 -13.38
N LEU A 181 -2.16 -5.17 -14.50
CA LEU A 181 -3.57 -4.88 -14.81
C LEU A 181 -4.40 -6.17 -14.79
N GLY A 182 -3.90 -7.27 -15.40
CA GLY A 182 -4.61 -8.55 -15.40
C GLY A 182 -4.84 -9.13 -14.00
N PHE A 183 -3.83 -9.08 -13.12
CA PHE A 183 -3.94 -9.60 -11.75
C PHE A 183 -4.71 -8.67 -10.81
N GLY A 184 -4.54 -7.36 -10.95
CA GLY A 184 -5.26 -6.37 -10.15
C GLY A 184 -6.74 -6.23 -10.52
N ALA A 185 -7.12 -6.63 -11.76
CA ALA A 185 -8.48 -6.47 -12.26
C ALA A 185 -9.53 -7.18 -11.39
N GLY A 186 -9.24 -8.35 -10.84
CA GLY A 186 -10.19 -9.11 -10.04
C GLY A 186 -10.73 -8.32 -8.86
N LEU A 187 -9.85 -7.91 -7.96
CA LEU A 187 -10.20 -7.14 -6.76
C LEU A 187 -10.79 -5.77 -7.14
N ALA A 188 -10.14 -5.07 -8.08
CA ALA A 188 -10.56 -3.73 -8.47
C ALA A 188 -11.96 -3.72 -9.09
N VAL A 189 -12.25 -4.60 -10.06
CA VAL A 189 -13.58 -4.71 -10.69
C VAL A 189 -14.63 -5.12 -9.67
N PHE A 190 -14.32 -6.05 -8.75
CA PHE A 190 -15.24 -6.45 -7.69
C PHE A 190 -15.66 -5.26 -6.82
N MET A 191 -14.68 -4.53 -6.28
CA MET A 191 -14.95 -3.40 -5.39
C MET A 191 -15.65 -2.25 -6.12
N PHE A 192 -15.21 -1.91 -7.34
CA PHE A 192 -15.85 -0.86 -8.13
C PHE A 192 -17.28 -1.23 -8.52
N THR A 193 -17.54 -2.47 -8.94
CA THR A 193 -18.90 -2.94 -9.26
C THR A 193 -19.81 -2.85 -8.04
N GLY A 194 -19.32 -3.25 -6.85
CA GLY A 194 -20.06 -3.12 -5.60
C GLY A 194 -20.44 -1.67 -5.28
N PHE A 195 -19.51 -0.74 -5.52
CA PHE A 195 -19.77 0.69 -5.29
C PHE A 195 -20.70 1.30 -6.35
N VAL A 196 -20.47 1.03 -7.65
CA VAL A 196 -21.30 1.56 -8.75
C VAL A 196 -22.77 1.14 -8.62
N LYS A 197 -23.04 -0.09 -8.14
CA LYS A 197 -24.42 -0.54 -7.84
C LYS A 197 -25.14 0.33 -6.82
N SER A 198 -24.40 1.03 -5.95
CA SER A 198 -25.00 1.91 -4.94
C SER A 198 -25.25 3.34 -5.45
N ILE A 199 -24.79 3.68 -6.66
CA ILE A 199 -25.04 4.98 -7.28
C ILE A 199 -26.40 4.91 -7.98
N PRO A 200 -27.39 5.76 -7.60
CA PRO A 200 -28.69 5.83 -8.26
C PRO A 200 -28.52 6.13 -9.76
N LEU A 201 -29.33 5.45 -10.60
CA LEU A 201 -29.28 5.63 -12.06
C LEU A 201 -29.72 7.03 -12.48
N GLU A 202 -30.61 7.64 -11.72
CA GLU A 202 -31.18 8.99 -11.94
C GLU A 202 -30.08 10.07 -12.03
N ILE A 203 -28.93 9.87 -11.35
CA ILE A 203 -27.80 10.81 -11.44
C ILE A 203 -27.16 10.77 -12.84
N GLU A 204 -27.07 9.61 -13.43
CA GLU A 204 -26.53 9.44 -14.78
C GLU A 204 -27.52 9.91 -15.85
N GLU A 205 -28.82 9.62 -15.64
CA GLU A 205 -29.90 10.10 -16.50
C GLU A 205 -29.99 11.63 -16.52
N ALA A 206 -29.88 12.27 -15.36
CA ALA A 206 -29.81 13.73 -15.25
C ALA A 206 -28.63 14.30 -16.04
N ALA A 207 -27.44 13.71 -15.90
CA ALA A 207 -26.27 14.13 -16.66
C ALA A 207 -26.44 13.98 -18.18
N MET A 208 -27.14 12.93 -18.62
CA MET A 208 -27.46 12.73 -20.05
C MET A 208 -28.49 13.76 -20.56
N ILE A 209 -29.50 14.10 -19.75
CA ILE A 209 -30.47 15.17 -20.06
C ILE A 209 -29.76 16.52 -20.19
N ASP A 210 -28.74 16.78 -19.35
CA ASP A 210 -27.88 17.97 -19.42
C ASP A 210 -26.89 17.93 -20.61
N GLY A 211 -26.98 16.93 -21.50
CA GLY A 211 -26.19 16.83 -22.74
C GLY A 211 -24.82 16.18 -22.57
N CYS A 212 -24.52 15.52 -21.44
CA CYS A 212 -23.29 14.77 -21.27
C CYS A 212 -23.27 13.50 -22.13
N THR A 213 -22.18 13.29 -22.86
CA THR A 213 -21.92 12.00 -23.50
C THR A 213 -21.54 10.93 -22.47
N PRO A 214 -21.68 9.63 -22.74
CA PRO A 214 -21.28 8.57 -21.79
C PRO A 214 -19.87 8.72 -21.21
N PRO A 215 -18.81 9.03 -21.99
CA PRO A 215 -17.49 9.30 -21.41
C PRO A 215 -17.49 10.54 -20.48
N GLN A 216 -18.22 11.59 -20.83
CA GLN A 216 -18.34 12.79 -19.97
C GLN A 216 -19.06 12.47 -18.67
N THR A 217 -20.15 11.71 -18.73
CA THR A 217 -20.86 11.21 -17.53
C THR A 217 -19.91 10.41 -16.65
N PHE A 218 -19.13 9.49 -17.22
CA PHE A 218 -18.17 8.71 -16.46
C PHE A 218 -17.10 9.59 -15.77
N PHE A 219 -16.38 10.41 -16.52
CA PHE A 219 -15.26 11.17 -15.96
C PHE A 219 -15.67 12.37 -15.10
N ARG A 220 -16.80 13.03 -15.40
CA ARG A 220 -17.24 14.25 -14.70
C ARG A 220 -18.21 13.99 -13.55
N VAL A 221 -18.95 12.87 -13.59
CA VAL A 221 -19.98 12.56 -12.59
C VAL A 221 -19.59 11.31 -11.79
N ILE A 222 -19.38 10.18 -12.45
CA ILE A 222 -19.16 8.89 -11.78
C ILE A 222 -17.80 8.83 -11.07
N ILE A 223 -16.70 9.21 -11.71
CA ILE A 223 -15.36 9.21 -11.11
C ILE A 223 -15.30 10.05 -9.82
N PRO A 224 -15.80 11.30 -9.77
CA PRO A 224 -15.83 12.08 -8.54
C PRO A 224 -16.63 11.43 -7.41
N ILE A 225 -17.76 10.79 -7.72
CA ILE A 225 -18.56 10.06 -6.73
C ILE A 225 -17.82 8.82 -6.23
N MET A 226 -17.12 8.11 -7.11
CA MET A 226 -16.33 6.92 -6.79
C MET A 226 -15.00 7.23 -6.07
N LYS A 227 -14.63 8.48 -5.90
CA LYS A 227 -13.32 8.90 -5.36
C LYS A 227 -12.87 8.13 -4.10
N PRO A 228 -13.71 7.88 -3.08
CA PRO A 228 -13.27 7.12 -1.90
C PRO A 228 -12.82 5.70 -2.26
N THR A 229 -13.57 5.00 -3.11
CA THR A 229 -13.25 3.63 -3.53
C THR A 229 -12.05 3.60 -4.48
N LEU A 230 -11.91 4.60 -5.37
CA LEU A 230 -10.74 4.74 -6.25
C LEU A 230 -9.45 4.87 -5.42
N ILE A 231 -9.48 5.71 -4.39
CA ILE A 231 -8.32 5.90 -3.49
C ILE A 231 -8.02 4.61 -2.73
N THR A 232 -9.03 3.91 -2.23
CA THR A 232 -8.85 2.65 -1.51
C THR A 232 -8.17 1.60 -2.38
N ILE A 233 -8.65 1.38 -3.61
CA ILE A 233 -8.04 0.45 -4.56
C ILE A 233 -6.62 0.89 -4.93
N ALA A 234 -6.42 2.18 -5.21
CA ALA A 234 -5.09 2.70 -5.53
C ALA A 234 -4.07 2.42 -4.41
N ILE A 235 -4.49 2.55 -3.14
CA ILE A 235 -3.63 2.27 -1.99
C ILE A 235 -3.32 0.77 -1.88
N LEU A 236 -4.33 -0.09 -1.98
CA LEU A 236 -4.16 -1.54 -1.89
C LEU A 236 -3.23 -2.06 -2.99
N ASP A 237 -3.47 -1.66 -4.23
CA ASP A 237 -2.63 -2.06 -5.36
C ASP A 237 -1.22 -1.47 -5.29
N ALA A 238 -1.06 -0.21 -4.87
CA ALA A 238 0.25 0.39 -4.69
C ALA A 238 1.08 -0.36 -3.65
N MET A 239 0.49 -0.73 -2.51
CA MET A 239 1.16 -1.51 -1.48
C MET A 239 1.51 -2.91 -1.96
N TRP A 240 0.62 -3.57 -2.68
CA TRP A 240 0.87 -4.89 -3.25
C TRP A 240 2.00 -4.85 -4.28
N ILE A 241 1.91 -4.00 -5.31
CA ILE A 241 2.88 -3.92 -6.40
C ILE A 241 4.26 -3.48 -5.91
N TRP A 242 4.33 -2.51 -4.97
CA TRP A 242 5.60 -2.04 -4.41
C TRP A 242 6.39 -3.13 -3.71
N ASN A 243 5.69 -4.03 -2.99
CA ASN A 243 6.32 -5.11 -2.21
C ASN A 243 6.52 -6.39 -3.02
N ASP A 244 6.02 -6.45 -4.26
CA ASP A 244 6.07 -7.68 -5.05
C ASP A 244 7.50 -7.96 -5.55
N TYR A 245 7.97 -9.14 -5.20
CA TYR A 245 9.22 -9.71 -5.69
C TYR A 245 8.98 -10.72 -6.80
N LEU A 246 7.95 -11.56 -6.64
CA LEU A 246 7.82 -12.80 -7.40
C LEU A 246 7.47 -12.54 -8.87
N LEU A 247 6.42 -11.77 -9.13
CA LEU A 247 6.00 -11.45 -10.50
C LEU A 247 7.09 -10.69 -11.27
N PRO A 248 7.70 -9.61 -10.75
CA PRO A 248 8.78 -8.92 -11.44
C PRO A 248 10.00 -9.80 -11.69
N SER A 249 10.34 -10.71 -10.78
CA SER A 249 11.49 -11.61 -10.95
C SER A 249 11.30 -12.64 -12.06
N LEU A 250 10.04 -12.99 -12.39
CA LEU A 250 9.68 -13.96 -13.43
C LEU A 250 9.43 -13.32 -14.79
N VAL A 251 8.94 -12.09 -14.81
CA VAL A 251 8.53 -11.40 -16.04
C VAL A 251 9.61 -10.47 -16.57
N LEU A 252 10.25 -9.65 -15.69
CA LEU A 252 11.24 -8.67 -16.12
C LEU A 252 12.56 -9.32 -16.56
N ASN A 253 13.23 -8.68 -17.51
CA ASN A 253 14.64 -8.96 -17.75
C ASN A 253 15.47 -8.40 -16.57
N VAL A 254 15.70 -9.25 -15.55
CA VAL A 254 16.36 -8.86 -14.29
C VAL A 254 17.83 -8.42 -14.48
N ASN A 255 18.46 -8.67 -15.62
CA ASN A 255 19.79 -8.14 -15.93
C ASN A 255 19.75 -6.64 -16.26
N LYS A 256 18.63 -6.17 -16.85
CA LYS A 256 18.44 -4.77 -17.24
C LYS A 256 17.58 -3.99 -16.24
N TYR A 257 16.54 -4.61 -15.70
CA TYR A 257 15.49 -3.97 -14.91
C TYR A 257 15.33 -4.69 -13.57
N LYS A 258 15.72 -4.02 -12.48
CA LYS A 258 15.56 -4.55 -11.12
C LYS A 258 14.67 -3.64 -10.33
N THR A 259 13.65 -4.19 -9.69
CA THR A 259 12.88 -3.50 -8.65
C THR A 259 13.64 -3.58 -7.32
N ILE A 260 13.22 -2.79 -6.32
CA ILE A 260 13.84 -2.83 -4.98
C ILE A 260 13.76 -4.23 -4.37
N PRO A 261 12.60 -4.94 -4.35
CA PRO A 261 12.54 -6.31 -3.84
C PRO A 261 13.50 -7.26 -4.54
N ILE A 262 13.66 -7.16 -5.86
CA ILE A 262 14.66 -7.95 -6.60
C ILE A 262 16.08 -7.59 -6.16
N ALA A 263 16.39 -6.30 -6.06
CA ALA A 263 17.73 -5.85 -5.70
C ALA A 263 18.15 -6.30 -4.29
N VAL A 264 17.22 -6.36 -3.34
CA VAL A 264 17.47 -6.90 -1.99
C VAL A 264 17.92 -8.35 -2.06
N GLN A 265 17.27 -9.18 -2.88
CA GLN A 265 17.61 -10.60 -3.03
C GLN A 265 18.96 -10.82 -3.73
N TYR A 266 19.36 -9.90 -4.61
CA TYR A 266 20.61 -10.00 -5.37
C TYR A 266 21.82 -9.40 -4.66
N LEU A 267 21.73 -8.98 -3.40
CA LEU A 267 22.84 -8.46 -2.60
C LEU A 267 23.80 -9.57 -2.14
N LYS A 268 24.42 -10.25 -3.10
CA LYS A 268 25.45 -11.28 -2.84
C LYS A 268 26.84 -10.75 -3.16
N GLN A 269 27.84 -11.12 -2.36
CA GLN A 269 29.25 -10.87 -2.65
C GLN A 269 29.77 -11.86 -3.70
N SER A 270 30.93 -11.57 -4.26
CA SER A 270 31.57 -12.35 -5.34
C SER A 270 31.69 -13.86 -5.09
N HIS A 271 31.68 -14.30 -3.84
CA HIS A 271 31.77 -15.72 -3.44
C HIS A 271 30.41 -16.27 -2.93
N GLY A 272 29.29 -15.69 -3.33
CA GLY A 272 27.97 -16.14 -2.90
C GLY A 272 27.59 -15.74 -1.46
N GLN A 273 28.44 -15.01 -0.75
CA GLN A 273 28.16 -14.54 0.59
C GLN A 273 27.29 -13.28 0.55
N ILE A 274 26.26 -13.25 1.40
CA ILE A 274 25.37 -12.09 1.54
C ILE A 274 26.09 -10.99 2.34
N ASP A 275 26.05 -9.76 1.82
CA ASP A 275 26.42 -8.57 2.59
C ASP A 275 25.26 -8.15 3.49
N TRP A 276 25.19 -8.76 4.67
CA TRP A 276 24.11 -8.55 5.63
C TRP A 276 23.98 -7.11 6.10
N GLY A 277 25.09 -6.37 6.23
CA GLY A 277 25.04 -4.95 6.60
C GLY A 277 24.37 -4.11 5.52
N ALA A 278 24.79 -4.26 4.27
CA ALA A 278 24.16 -3.59 3.14
C ALA A 278 22.71 -4.06 2.94
N MET A 279 22.42 -5.36 3.17
CA MET A 279 21.06 -5.88 3.07
C MET A 279 20.11 -5.25 4.09
N MET A 280 20.53 -5.13 5.37
CA MET A 280 19.75 -4.45 6.40
C MET A 280 19.51 -2.97 6.04
N ALA A 281 20.54 -2.29 5.52
CA ALA A 281 20.43 -0.90 5.10
C ALA A 281 19.45 -0.72 3.92
N VAL A 282 19.48 -1.60 2.91
CA VAL A 282 18.53 -1.56 1.78
C VAL A 282 17.10 -1.83 2.25
N LEU A 283 16.91 -2.76 3.19
CA LEU A 283 15.58 -3.02 3.76
C LEU A 283 15.01 -1.76 4.43
N VAL A 284 15.82 -1.03 5.22
CA VAL A 284 15.41 0.25 5.80
C VAL A 284 15.05 1.25 4.70
N LEU A 285 15.89 1.41 3.69
CA LEU A 285 15.62 2.33 2.57
C LEU A 285 14.35 1.93 1.79
N ALA A 286 14.07 0.64 1.66
CA ALA A 286 12.87 0.13 0.99
C ALA A 286 11.57 0.38 1.78
N ILE A 287 11.66 0.38 3.12
CA ILE A 287 10.52 0.63 4.01
C ILE A 287 10.14 2.12 4.05
N VAL A 288 11.11 3.03 3.95
CA VAL A 288 10.87 4.48 4.07
C VAL A 288 9.76 4.99 3.13
N PRO A 289 9.76 4.70 1.82
CA PRO A 289 8.70 5.14 0.92
C PRO A 289 7.32 4.60 1.31
N ILE A 290 7.25 3.34 1.77
CA ILE A 290 6.00 2.71 2.20
C ILE A 290 5.45 3.42 3.45
N VAL A 291 6.31 3.72 4.42
CA VAL A 291 5.91 4.43 5.65
C VAL A 291 5.41 5.83 5.32
N ILE A 292 6.12 6.58 4.45
CA ILE A 292 5.69 7.90 4.00
C ILE A 292 4.34 7.81 3.29
N PHE A 293 4.19 6.87 2.39
CA PHE A 293 2.94 6.64 1.66
C PHE A 293 1.79 6.28 2.62
N TYR A 294 2.03 5.38 3.59
CA TYR A 294 1.03 5.00 4.58
C TYR A 294 0.59 6.19 5.43
N ILE A 295 1.53 6.99 5.95
CA ILE A 295 1.21 8.19 6.74
C ILE A 295 0.35 9.18 5.93
N ALA A 296 0.67 9.37 4.66
CA ALA A 296 -0.10 10.24 3.78
C ALA A 296 -1.50 9.68 3.44
N ALA A 297 -1.62 8.36 3.32
CA ALA A 297 -2.82 7.67 2.86
C ALA A 297 -3.72 7.16 4.00
N GLN A 298 -3.25 7.07 5.27
CA GLN A 298 -3.96 6.43 6.40
C GLN A 298 -5.39 6.95 6.59
N LYS A 299 -5.61 8.25 6.42
CA LYS A 299 -6.95 8.86 6.54
C LYS A 299 -7.93 8.23 5.54
N TYR A 300 -7.51 8.08 4.31
CA TYR A 300 -8.34 7.51 3.24
C TYR A 300 -8.55 6.01 3.41
N ILE A 301 -7.56 5.28 3.97
CA ILE A 301 -7.69 3.86 4.30
C ILE A 301 -8.82 3.67 5.34
N ILE A 302 -8.81 4.47 6.40
CA ILE A 302 -9.82 4.38 7.47
C ILE A 302 -11.20 4.73 6.91
N GLU A 303 -11.34 5.81 6.14
CA GLU A 303 -12.60 6.21 5.52
C GLU A 303 -13.13 5.14 4.54
N GLY A 304 -12.26 4.53 3.73
CA GLY A 304 -12.62 3.50 2.77
C GLY A 304 -13.09 2.20 3.42
N VAL A 305 -12.41 1.75 4.48
CA VAL A 305 -12.81 0.56 5.26
C VAL A 305 -14.14 0.80 5.97
N MET A 306 -14.34 1.98 6.57
CA MET A 306 -15.61 2.32 7.23
C MET A 306 -16.76 2.39 6.24
N ALA A 307 -16.58 2.96 5.05
CA ALA A 307 -17.62 3.00 4.02
C ALA A 307 -18.05 1.60 3.54
N GLY A 308 -17.14 0.62 3.56
CA GLY A 308 -17.43 -0.78 3.27
C GLY A 308 -18.16 -1.50 4.42
N ALA A 309 -17.87 -1.16 5.67
CA ALA A 309 -18.41 -1.83 6.86
C ALA A 309 -19.84 -1.37 7.24
N VAL A 310 -20.25 -0.16 6.84
CA VAL A 310 -21.58 0.41 7.16
C VAL A 310 -22.69 -0.13 6.25
N LYS A 311 -22.37 -0.91 5.22
CA LYS A 311 -23.34 -1.52 4.29
C LYS A 311 -23.76 -2.94 4.67
N GLY A 312 -23.43 -3.41 5.88
CA GLY A 312 -23.90 -4.67 6.45
C GLY A 312 -25.14 -4.50 7.30
#